data_d7e273b7d569d1358116286fb3e68c15
#
_entry.id   d7e273b7d569d1358116286fb3e68c15
#
_cell.length_a   1.000
_cell.length_b   1.000
_cell.length_c   1.000
_cell.angle_alpha   90.00
_cell.angle_beta   90.00
_cell.angle_gamma   90.00
#
_symmetry.space_group_name_H-M   'P 1'
#
loop_
_entity.id
_entity.type
_entity.pdbx_description
1 polymer ?
#
loop_
_entity_poly.entity_id
_entity_poly.type
_entity_poly.pdbx_seq_one_letter_code
_entity_poly.pdbx_strand_id
1 'polypeptide(L)'
;MTMTDPIADMLTRIRNGGKAGHASINVPRSRIKAEIAKLLKAEGYIAGFEEVDDGVQGHIRIHLRYDASRQSIIQGIVRVSRPSRREYVGRGDIPYVRNGLGTAILTTARGILTDAQARQAGVGGEVLCHVW
;
A
#
# COMPACT_ATOMS: atom_id res chain seq x y z
N MET A 1 -19.87 -0.97 18.17
CA MET A 1 -19.58 -0.55 16.78
C MET A 1 -18.13 -0.79 16.49
N THR A 2 -17.86 -1.52 15.44
CA THR A 2 -16.49 -1.78 15.01
C THR A 2 -15.98 -0.64 14.15
N MET A 3 -14.76 -0.21 14.43
CA MET A 3 -14.08 0.79 13.62
C MET A 3 -13.58 0.12 12.33
N THR A 4 -13.88 0.71 11.18
CA THR A 4 -13.45 0.18 9.89
C THR A 4 -12.11 0.77 9.49
N ASP A 5 -11.29 -0.05 8.82
CA ASP A 5 -10.02 0.38 8.24
C ASP A 5 -9.93 -0.13 6.81
N PRO A 6 -10.41 0.68 5.84
CA PRO A 6 -10.41 0.28 4.43
C PRO A 6 -9.01 0.02 3.87
N ILE A 7 -7.99 0.71 4.38
CA ILE A 7 -6.61 0.49 3.97
C ILE A 7 -6.14 -0.88 4.46
N ALA A 8 -6.38 -1.21 5.73
CA ALA A 8 -6.02 -2.52 6.27
C ALA A 8 -6.71 -3.64 5.50
N ASP A 9 -7.97 -3.46 5.12
CA ASP A 9 -8.71 -4.43 4.30
C ASP A 9 -8.03 -4.62 2.94
N MET A 10 -7.63 -3.54 2.28
CA MET A 10 -6.89 -3.61 1.02
C MET A 10 -5.60 -4.41 1.18
N LEU A 11 -4.79 -4.10 2.20
CA LEU A 11 -3.52 -4.78 2.43
C LEU A 11 -3.72 -6.26 2.73
N THR A 12 -4.75 -6.61 3.48
CA THR A 12 -5.11 -7.99 3.78
C THR A 12 -5.49 -8.76 2.51
N ARG A 13 -6.28 -8.15 1.64
CA ARG A 13 -6.66 -8.77 0.35
C ARG A 13 -5.45 -9.01 -0.54
N ILE A 14 -4.52 -8.05 -0.59
CA ILE A 14 -3.27 -8.21 -1.34
C ILE A 14 -2.46 -9.38 -0.76
N ARG A 15 -2.30 -9.40 0.56
CA ARG A 15 -1.53 -10.45 1.25
C ARG A 15 -2.12 -11.83 0.99
N ASN A 16 -3.43 -11.98 1.21
CA ASN A 16 -4.11 -13.26 1.06
C ASN A 16 -4.16 -13.70 -0.40
N GLY A 17 -4.37 -12.78 -1.34
CA GLY A 17 -4.33 -13.09 -2.77
C GLY A 17 -2.98 -13.59 -3.22
N GLY A 18 -1.91 -12.96 -2.73
CA GLY A 18 -0.54 -13.38 -3.02
C GLY A 18 -0.23 -14.78 -2.49
N LYS A 19 -0.66 -15.08 -1.27
CA LYS A 19 -0.47 -16.42 -0.68
C LYS A 19 -1.27 -17.48 -1.43
N ALA A 20 -2.45 -17.13 -1.92
CA ALA A 20 -3.31 -18.06 -2.66
C ALA A 20 -2.92 -18.18 -4.13
N GLY A 21 -1.99 -17.39 -4.62
CA GLY A 21 -1.56 -17.43 -6.01
C GLY A 21 -2.56 -16.83 -7.00
N HIS A 22 -3.42 -15.91 -6.54
CA HIS A 22 -4.40 -15.27 -7.42
C HIS A 22 -3.71 -14.34 -8.42
N ALA A 23 -4.21 -14.31 -9.66
CA ALA A 23 -3.70 -13.39 -10.68
C ALA A 23 -4.05 -11.94 -10.33
N SER A 24 -5.24 -11.72 -9.80
CA SER A 24 -5.72 -10.39 -9.41
C SER A 24 -6.66 -10.48 -8.23
N ILE A 25 -6.84 -9.34 -7.55
CA ILE A 25 -7.81 -9.17 -6.48
C ILE A 25 -8.58 -7.88 -6.72
N ASN A 26 -9.74 -7.77 -6.08
CA ASN A 26 -10.56 -6.56 -6.14
C ASN A 26 -10.70 -5.94 -4.76
N VAL A 27 -10.63 -4.62 -4.72
CA VAL A 27 -10.92 -3.84 -3.50
C VAL A 27 -11.91 -2.73 -3.85
N PRO A 28 -12.78 -2.31 -2.92
CA PRO A 28 -13.65 -1.16 -3.15
C PRO A 28 -12.83 0.06 -3.52
N ARG A 29 -13.29 0.82 -4.53
CA ARG A 29 -12.56 1.98 -5.03
C ARG A 29 -12.57 3.12 -4.03
N SER A 30 -11.41 3.76 -3.86
CA SER A 30 -11.29 5.06 -3.21
C SER A 30 -10.03 5.74 -3.73
N ARG A 31 -9.97 7.06 -3.57
CA ARG A 31 -8.83 7.83 -4.03
C ARG A 31 -7.54 7.41 -3.35
N ILE A 32 -7.56 7.25 -2.02
CA ILE A 32 -6.36 6.86 -1.27
C ILE A 32 -5.87 5.47 -1.66
N LYS A 33 -6.77 4.52 -1.88
CA LYS A 33 -6.39 3.17 -2.30
C LYS A 33 -5.79 3.18 -3.71
N ALA A 34 -6.33 3.99 -4.62
CA ALA A 34 -5.77 4.14 -5.96
C ALA A 34 -4.36 4.73 -5.90
N GLU A 35 -4.12 5.71 -5.04
CA GLU A 35 -2.79 6.30 -4.86
C GLU A 35 -1.80 5.29 -4.27
N ILE A 36 -2.23 4.46 -3.32
CA ILE A 36 -1.40 3.38 -2.78
C ILE A 36 -1.05 2.37 -3.87
N ALA A 37 -2.03 1.96 -4.66
CA ALA A 37 -1.82 1.01 -5.78
C ALA A 37 -0.82 1.58 -6.79
N LYS A 38 -0.90 2.86 -7.08
CA LYS A 38 0.01 3.54 -7.99
C LYS A 38 1.46 3.47 -7.49
N LEU A 39 1.68 3.69 -6.18
CA LEU A 39 3.01 3.57 -5.59
C LEU A 39 3.50 2.13 -5.59
N LEU A 40 2.65 1.18 -5.26
CA LEU A 40 3.02 -0.25 -5.28
C LEU A 40 3.45 -0.68 -6.68
N LYS A 41 2.76 -0.19 -7.72
CA LYS A 41 3.15 -0.47 -9.10
C LYS A 41 4.49 0.18 -9.44
N ALA A 42 4.67 1.44 -9.10
CA ALA A 42 5.89 2.18 -9.40
C ALA A 42 7.12 1.54 -8.73
N GLU A 43 6.95 0.99 -7.52
CA GLU A 43 8.02 0.30 -6.79
C GLU A 43 8.17 -1.17 -7.19
N GLY A 44 7.36 -1.66 -8.12
CA GLY A 44 7.48 -3.01 -8.64
C GLY A 44 6.88 -4.11 -7.78
N TYR A 45 6.05 -3.78 -6.81
CA TYR A 45 5.42 -4.76 -5.92
C TYR A 45 4.21 -5.43 -6.56
N ILE A 46 3.51 -4.75 -7.45
CA ILE A 46 2.39 -5.31 -8.20
C ILE A 46 2.62 -5.11 -9.69
N ALA A 47 1.96 -5.92 -10.51
CA ALA A 47 2.09 -5.82 -11.96
C ALA A 47 1.35 -4.62 -12.52
N GLY A 48 0.24 -4.25 -11.91
CA GLY A 48 -0.55 -3.11 -12.32
C GLY A 48 -1.89 -3.06 -11.60
N PHE A 49 -2.70 -2.08 -11.94
CA PHE A 49 -4.04 -1.97 -11.42
C PHE A 49 -4.91 -1.21 -12.41
N GLU A 50 -6.22 -1.36 -12.27
CA GLU A 50 -7.20 -0.61 -13.03
C GLU A 50 -8.40 -0.28 -12.15
N GLU A 51 -8.99 0.88 -12.38
CA GLU A 51 -10.22 1.28 -11.72
C GLU A 51 -11.38 0.86 -12.59
N VAL A 52 -12.30 0.08 -12.04
CA VAL A 52 -13.45 -0.46 -12.76
C VAL A 52 -14.71 0.18 -12.20
N ASP A 53 -15.49 0.79 -13.10
CA ASP A 53 -16.77 1.38 -12.75
C ASP A 53 -17.83 0.28 -12.85
N ASP A 54 -18.52 0.00 -11.73
CA ASP A 54 -19.58 -0.99 -11.67
C ASP A 54 -20.97 -0.37 -11.53
N GLY A 55 -21.06 0.93 -11.77
CA GLY A 55 -22.32 1.68 -11.70
C GLY A 55 -22.67 2.21 -10.31
N VAL A 56 -21.91 1.83 -9.28
CA VAL A 56 -22.11 2.30 -7.90
C VAL A 56 -20.83 2.96 -7.42
N GLN A 57 -20.07 2.28 -6.55
CA GLN A 57 -18.80 2.80 -6.06
C GLN A 57 -17.63 2.49 -7.00
N GLY A 58 -17.71 1.35 -7.65
CA GLY A 58 -16.61 0.81 -8.41
C GLY A 58 -15.61 0.06 -7.53
N HIS A 59 -14.65 -0.56 -8.19
CA HIS A 59 -13.59 -1.27 -7.50
C HIS A 59 -12.26 -1.04 -8.21
N ILE A 60 -11.18 -1.36 -7.51
CA ILE A 60 -9.83 -1.37 -8.07
C ILE A 60 -9.46 -2.84 -8.23
N ARG A 61 -9.11 -3.25 -9.46
CA ARG A 61 -8.57 -4.56 -9.74
C ARG A 61 -7.07 -4.46 -9.70
N ILE A 62 -6.45 -5.19 -8.77
CA ILE A 62 -5.00 -5.17 -8.56
C ILE A 62 -4.43 -6.46 -9.13
N HIS A 63 -3.54 -6.33 -10.10
CA HIS A 63 -2.85 -7.45 -10.73
C HIS A 63 -1.59 -7.75 -9.92
N LEU A 64 -1.55 -8.92 -9.29
CA LEU A 64 -0.45 -9.31 -8.41
C LEU A 64 0.76 -9.75 -9.24
N ARG A 65 1.94 -9.70 -8.62
CA ARG A 65 3.18 -10.03 -9.29
C ARG A 65 3.87 -11.17 -8.55
N TYR A 66 4.39 -12.11 -9.33
CA TYR A 66 5.07 -13.30 -8.82
C TYR A 66 6.45 -13.43 -9.47
N ASP A 67 7.38 -14.10 -8.77
CA ASP A 67 8.69 -14.40 -9.33
C ASP A 67 8.62 -15.67 -10.20
N ALA A 68 9.78 -16.09 -10.75
CA ALA A 68 9.86 -17.27 -11.60
C ALA A 68 9.46 -18.56 -10.87
N SER A 69 9.58 -18.58 -9.53
CA SER A 69 9.18 -19.72 -8.69
C SER A 69 7.73 -19.64 -8.24
N ARG A 70 6.95 -18.69 -8.78
CA ARG A 70 5.55 -18.44 -8.44
C ARG A 70 5.33 -18.00 -6.99
N GLN A 71 6.37 -17.43 -6.37
CA GLN A 71 6.26 -16.79 -5.06
C GLN A 71 5.87 -15.33 -5.23
N SER A 72 5.00 -14.82 -4.36
CA SER A 72 4.60 -13.42 -4.41
C SER A 72 5.84 -12.51 -4.27
N ILE A 73 5.91 -11.49 -5.12
CA ILE A 73 6.95 -10.46 -5.00
C ILE A 73 6.81 -9.74 -3.67
N ILE A 74 5.59 -9.49 -3.20
CA ILE A 74 5.35 -8.95 -1.86
C ILE A 74 5.56 -10.08 -0.85
N GLN A 75 6.61 -9.96 -0.05
CA GLN A 75 6.91 -10.91 1.03
C GLN A 75 6.15 -10.55 2.30
N GLY A 76 5.92 -9.26 2.53
CA GLY A 76 5.14 -8.79 3.65
C GLY A 76 4.54 -7.43 3.35
N ILE A 77 3.35 -7.20 3.88
CA ILE A 77 2.67 -5.91 3.79
C ILE A 77 1.84 -5.74 5.06
N VAL A 78 2.13 -4.69 5.83
CA VAL A 78 1.51 -4.48 7.14
C VAL A 78 1.03 -3.05 7.30
N ARG A 79 -0.13 -2.91 7.92
CA ARG A 79 -0.70 -1.62 8.31
C ARG A 79 0.08 -1.09 9.51
N VAL A 80 0.48 0.18 9.47
CA VAL A 80 1.20 0.84 10.57
C VAL A 80 0.24 1.77 11.32
N SER A 81 -0.15 2.89 10.72
CA SER A 81 -1.12 3.80 11.33
C SER A 81 -2.51 3.19 11.24
N ARG A 82 -3.27 3.24 12.33
CA ARG A 82 -4.62 2.66 12.42
C ARG A 82 -5.60 3.72 12.91
N PRO A 83 -6.89 3.59 12.61
CA PRO A 83 -7.89 4.54 13.12
C PRO A 83 -7.88 4.66 14.65
N SER A 84 -7.59 3.56 15.37
CA SER A 84 -7.51 3.55 16.83
C SER A 84 -6.19 4.09 17.36
N ARG A 85 -5.13 4.12 16.54
CA ARG A 85 -3.81 4.57 16.94
C ARG A 85 -3.04 5.07 15.71
N ARG A 86 -3.07 6.38 15.49
CA ARG A 86 -2.35 7.01 14.38
C ARG A 86 -0.85 7.07 14.66
N GLU A 87 -0.05 6.87 13.61
CA GLU A 87 1.41 6.89 13.69
C GLU A 87 1.94 7.98 12.76
N TYR A 88 2.46 9.05 13.35
CA TYR A 88 3.03 10.19 12.62
C TYR A 88 4.53 10.25 12.85
N VAL A 89 5.27 10.66 11.82
CA VAL A 89 6.72 10.85 11.92
C VAL A 89 7.10 12.19 11.31
N GLY A 90 8.10 12.84 11.91
CA GLY A 90 8.72 14.02 11.33
C GLY A 90 9.68 13.64 10.21
N ARG A 91 10.13 14.63 9.45
CA ARG A 91 11.04 14.42 8.31
C ARG A 91 12.36 13.72 8.68
N GLY A 92 12.80 13.86 9.91
CA GLY A 92 14.03 13.23 10.40
C GLY A 92 13.83 11.82 10.96
N ASP A 93 12.58 11.37 11.09
CA ASP A 93 12.23 10.12 11.76
C ASP A 93 11.53 9.12 10.82
N ILE A 94 11.62 9.35 9.51
CA ILE A 94 10.99 8.47 8.52
C ILE A 94 11.66 7.09 8.59
N PRO A 95 10.88 6.01 8.79
CA PRO A 95 11.45 4.68 9.00
C PRO A 95 12.08 4.11 7.73
N TYR A 96 13.09 3.27 7.92
CA TYR A 96 13.63 2.40 6.88
C TYR A 96 13.05 1.01 7.08
N VAL A 97 12.41 0.46 6.06
CA VAL A 97 11.82 -0.87 6.10
C VAL A 97 12.87 -1.88 5.66
N ARG A 98 13.14 -2.88 6.50
CA ARG A 98 14.13 -3.93 6.18
C ARG A 98 15.47 -3.36 5.71
N ASN A 99 15.99 -2.38 6.45
CA ASN A 99 17.27 -1.72 6.15
C ASN A 99 17.30 -1.08 4.75
N GLY A 100 16.17 -0.56 4.30
CA GLY A 100 16.06 0.10 2.99
C GLY A 100 15.68 -0.81 1.84
N LEU A 101 15.54 -2.12 2.09
CA LEU A 101 15.12 -3.07 1.04
C LEU A 101 13.61 -3.01 0.79
N GLY A 102 12.82 -2.58 1.79
CA GLY A 102 11.39 -2.38 1.68
C GLY A 102 11.02 -0.92 1.53
N THR A 103 9.74 -0.65 1.58
CA THR A 103 9.17 0.68 1.36
C THR A 103 8.13 0.98 2.43
N ALA A 104 8.17 2.19 3.00
CA ALA A 104 7.07 2.73 3.77
C ALA A 104 6.24 3.65 2.86
N ILE A 105 4.93 3.63 3.03
CA ILE A 105 4.03 4.53 2.32
C ILE A 105 3.43 5.48 3.34
N LEU A 106 3.56 6.79 3.08
CA LEU A 106 3.11 7.84 3.97
C LEU A 106 2.09 8.74 3.28
N THR A 107 1.17 9.28 4.06
CA THR A 107 0.38 10.43 3.61
C THR A 107 1.01 11.68 4.18
N THR A 108 1.32 12.63 3.31
CA THR A 108 2.04 13.86 3.65
C THR A 108 1.27 15.08 3.12
N ALA A 109 1.74 16.27 3.49
CA ALA A 109 1.20 17.52 2.93
C ALA A 109 1.34 17.59 1.40
N ARG A 110 2.26 16.81 0.83
CA ARG A 110 2.48 16.73 -0.63
C ARG A 110 1.82 15.52 -1.28
N GLY A 111 0.94 14.82 -0.55
CA GLY A 111 0.22 13.66 -1.05
C GLY A 111 0.77 12.34 -0.50
N ILE A 112 0.40 11.26 -1.15
CA ILE A 112 0.84 9.91 -0.78
C ILE A 112 2.22 9.68 -1.39
N LEU A 113 3.21 9.43 -0.55
CA LEU A 113 4.61 9.28 -0.97
C LEU A 113 5.22 8.02 -0.38
N THR A 114 6.26 7.51 -1.06
CA THR A 114 7.14 6.51 -0.45
C THR A 114 8.06 7.20 0.57
N ASP A 115 8.68 6.41 1.44
CA ASP A 115 9.67 6.93 2.39
C ASP A 115 10.83 7.64 1.69
N ALA A 116 11.32 7.09 0.58
CA ALA A 116 12.39 7.74 -0.19
C ALA A 116 11.95 9.08 -0.76
N GLN A 117 10.74 9.16 -1.32
CA GLN A 117 10.19 10.41 -1.83
C GLN A 117 9.98 11.44 -0.73
N ALA A 118 9.49 11.00 0.44
CA ALA A 118 9.28 11.88 1.59
C ALA A 118 10.60 12.44 2.12
N ARG A 119 11.64 11.62 2.20
CA ARG A 119 12.98 12.08 2.61
C ARG A 119 13.54 13.09 1.63
N GLN A 120 13.40 12.82 0.34
CA GLN A 120 13.88 13.73 -0.71
C GLN A 120 13.13 15.05 -0.68
N ALA A 121 11.83 15.03 -0.42
CA ALA A 121 11.01 16.23 -0.32
C ALA A 121 11.18 16.96 1.03
N GLY A 122 11.82 16.31 2.01
CA GLY A 122 12.00 16.88 3.34
C GLY A 122 10.72 17.02 4.14
N VAL A 123 9.76 16.07 3.95
CA VAL A 123 8.47 16.11 4.63
C VAL A 123 8.25 14.83 5.41
N GLY A 124 7.61 14.95 6.58
CA GLY A 124 7.07 13.81 7.33
C GLY A 124 5.58 13.66 7.08
N GLY A 125 4.97 12.75 7.80
CA GLY A 125 3.54 12.51 7.68
C GLY A 125 3.08 11.29 8.45
N GLU A 126 1.92 10.80 8.09
CA GLU A 126 1.34 9.60 8.67
C GLU A 126 1.84 8.36 7.92
N VAL A 127 2.44 7.42 8.64
CA VAL A 127 2.94 6.17 8.04
C VAL A 127 1.76 5.21 7.89
N LEU A 128 1.32 4.99 6.67
CA LEU A 128 0.16 4.15 6.39
C LEU A 128 0.49 2.67 6.48
N CYS A 129 1.58 2.25 5.85
CA CYS A 129 1.96 0.83 5.80
C CYS A 129 3.44 0.66 5.49
N HIS A 130 3.93 -0.56 5.75
CA HIS A 130 5.22 -1.04 5.28
C HIS A 130 4.99 -2.18 4.31
N VAL A 131 5.81 -2.25 3.26
CA VAL A 131 5.79 -3.32 2.26
C VAL A 131 7.22 -3.73 1.94
N TRP A 132 7.43 -5.02 1.77
CA TRP A 132 8.74 -5.55 1.40
C TRP A 132 8.63 -6.86 0.64
#